data_9f29b3196947bee1080c8b92ff376ac6
#
_entry.id   9f29b3196947bee1080c8b92ff376ac6
#
_cell.length_a   1.000
_cell.length_b   1.000
_cell.length_c   1.000
_cell.angle_alpha   90.00
_cell.angle_beta   90.00
_cell.angle_gamma   90.00
#
_symmetry.space_group_name_H-M   'P 1'
#
loop_
_entity.id
_entity.type
_entity.pdbx_description
1 polymer ?
#
loop_
_entity_poly.entity_id
_entity_poly.type
_entity_poly.pdbx_seq_one_letter_code
_entity_poly.pdbx_strand_id
1 'polypeptide(L)'
;GPEPVQIDMYVKNVEKLLVKVYEVNTQSYYREHGKEVDTDFNLDGLVAHHQQQYEYQDPALRRVVRHFDFPQLDQPGVYVVDFIGNGRSSRVVVRKGRLRYVMRNSTAGHVFTVLDENHQPVQDARLWMAGREYQPREDGHIVTPYGQRAGRIPIVLSHGNLASLAQLQHRREEYQLRAGIYVDRESLVSGQNAQVLVRPGLFLNGVPVTLSILKDPE
;
A
#
# COMPACT_ATOMS: atom_id res chain seq x y z
N GLY A 1 -12.99 -17.54 10.58
CA GLY A 1 -11.78 -16.99 11.16
C GLY A 1 -10.64 -17.08 10.17
N PRO A 2 -9.56 -16.31 10.31
CA PRO A 2 -8.42 -16.43 9.42
C PRO A 2 -7.85 -17.85 9.50
N GLU A 3 -7.48 -18.41 8.33
CA GLU A 3 -6.89 -19.75 8.27
C GLU A 3 -5.59 -19.81 9.09
N PRO A 4 -5.33 -20.90 9.82
CA PRO A 4 -4.08 -21.08 10.54
C PRO A 4 -2.90 -21.13 9.56
N VAL A 5 -1.78 -20.55 9.95
CA VAL A 5 -0.56 -20.58 9.13
C VAL A 5 0.05 -21.97 9.22
N GLN A 6 0.20 -22.61 8.06
CA GLN A 6 0.82 -23.94 7.92
C GLN A 6 1.94 -23.87 6.88
N ILE A 7 3.06 -24.52 7.16
CA ILE A 7 4.21 -24.57 6.26
C ILE A 7 4.65 -26.02 6.10
N ASP A 8 4.73 -26.46 4.85
CA ASP A 8 5.25 -27.76 4.50
C ASP A 8 6.68 -27.63 3.99
N MET A 9 7.59 -28.41 4.55
CA MET A 9 8.98 -28.35 4.16
C MET A 9 9.59 -29.74 4.03
N TYR A 10 10.41 -29.94 3.00
CA TYR A 10 11.22 -31.14 2.87
C TYR A 10 12.45 -31.07 3.77
N VAL A 11 12.61 -32.04 4.65
CA VAL A 11 13.75 -32.17 5.53
C VAL A 11 14.53 -33.44 5.15
N LYS A 12 15.86 -33.33 5.05
CA LYS A 12 16.75 -34.45 4.78
C LYS A 12 18.02 -34.30 5.59
N ASN A 13 18.44 -35.38 6.26
CA ASN A 13 19.67 -35.42 7.04
C ASN A 13 19.75 -34.30 8.10
N VAL A 14 18.68 -34.08 8.83
CA VAL A 14 18.61 -33.08 9.92
C VAL A 14 18.14 -33.83 11.17
N GLU A 15 19.04 -33.98 12.15
CA GLU A 15 18.70 -34.59 13.44
C GLU A 15 18.00 -33.61 14.36
N LYS A 16 18.45 -32.34 14.35
CA LYS A 16 17.85 -31.23 15.13
C LYS A 16 17.51 -30.06 14.22
N LEU A 17 16.25 -29.70 14.23
CA LEU A 17 15.73 -28.56 13.51
C LEU A 17 15.25 -27.51 14.52
N LEU A 18 15.87 -26.33 14.51
CA LEU A 18 15.42 -25.19 15.27
C LEU A 18 14.59 -24.29 14.37
N VAL A 19 13.37 -24.01 14.78
CA VAL A 19 12.44 -23.10 14.09
C VAL A 19 12.30 -21.85 14.91
N LYS A 20 12.61 -20.70 14.33
CA LYS A 20 12.48 -19.39 14.95
C LYS A 20 11.51 -18.54 14.16
N VAL A 21 10.67 -17.80 14.87
CA VAL A 21 9.70 -16.87 14.28
C VAL A 21 10.04 -15.45 14.73
N TYR A 22 10.16 -14.55 13.77
CA TYR A 22 10.43 -13.13 14.01
C TYR A 22 9.27 -12.31 13.46
N GLU A 23 8.74 -11.42 14.28
CA GLU A 23 7.80 -10.39 13.85
C GLU A 23 8.59 -9.18 13.31
N VAL A 24 8.23 -8.70 12.14
CA VAL A 24 8.90 -7.57 11.48
C VAL A 24 8.14 -6.29 11.73
N ASN A 25 8.82 -5.25 12.21
CA ASN A 25 8.26 -3.90 12.22
C ASN A 25 8.20 -3.37 10.78
N THR A 26 7.13 -3.76 10.08
CA THR A 26 6.94 -3.44 8.66
C THR A 26 6.76 -1.95 8.42
N GLN A 27 6.19 -1.21 9.35
CA GLN A 27 6.01 0.23 9.22
C GLN A 27 7.35 0.95 9.09
N SER A 28 8.29 0.64 9.97
CA SER A 28 9.65 1.20 9.91
C SER A 28 10.40 0.72 8.69
N TYR A 29 10.35 -0.58 8.42
CA TYR A 29 11.06 -1.18 7.29
C TYR A 29 10.61 -0.61 5.93
N TYR A 30 9.30 -0.51 5.70
CA TYR A 30 8.78 0.03 4.45
C TYR A 30 9.07 1.52 4.27
N ARG A 31 9.05 2.30 5.36
CA ARG A 31 9.41 3.73 5.32
C ARG A 31 10.87 3.96 4.96
N GLU A 32 11.75 3.12 5.47
CA GLU A 32 13.20 3.22 5.26
C GLU A 32 13.63 2.67 3.90
N HIS A 33 13.12 1.50 3.52
CA HIS A 33 13.62 0.77 2.35
C HIS A 33 12.74 0.90 1.12
N GLY A 34 11.46 1.25 1.25
CA GLY A 34 10.50 1.36 0.14
C GLY A 34 10.27 0.07 -0.63
N LYS A 35 10.59 -1.09 -0.03
CA LYS A 35 10.46 -2.42 -0.62
C LYS A 35 9.82 -3.41 0.35
N GLU A 36 9.25 -4.49 -0.19
CA GLU A 36 8.69 -5.59 0.61
C GLU A 36 9.78 -6.35 1.37
N VAL A 37 9.39 -6.90 2.54
CA VAL A 37 10.23 -7.84 3.28
C VAL A 37 10.39 -9.11 2.45
N ASP A 38 11.60 -9.61 2.31
CA ASP A 38 11.94 -10.85 1.61
C ASP A 38 12.72 -11.81 2.52
N THR A 39 13.13 -12.95 1.98
CA THR A 39 13.89 -13.97 2.71
C THR A 39 15.31 -13.56 3.06
N ASP A 40 15.83 -12.50 2.44
CA ASP A 40 17.16 -11.93 2.70
C ASP A 40 17.13 -10.88 3.83
N PHE A 41 15.96 -10.73 4.47
CA PHE A 41 15.80 -9.82 5.61
C PHE A 41 16.85 -10.11 6.69
N ASN A 42 17.54 -9.06 7.16
CA ASN A 42 18.56 -9.20 8.19
C ASN A 42 17.92 -9.46 9.57
N LEU A 43 18.24 -10.63 10.13
CA LEU A 43 17.76 -11.05 11.45
C LEU A 43 18.76 -10.74 12.58
N ASP A 44 19.95 -10.18 12.26
CA ASP A 44 20.97 -9.89 13.25
C ASP A 44 20.47 -8.88 14.28
N GLY A 45 20.62 -9.24 15.56
CA GLY A 45 20.18 -8.42 16.68
C GLY A 45 18.68 -8.49 16.98
N LEU A 46 17.89 -9.25 16.21
CA LEU A 46 16.49 -9.46 16.51
C LEU A 46 16.28 -10.60 17.49
N VAL A 47 15.32 -10.43 18.38
CA VAL A 47 14.88 -11.48 19.29
C VAL A 47 13.74 -12.24 18.64
N ALA A 48 13.84 -13.58 18.60
CA ALA A 48 12.77 -14.41 18.10
C ALA A 48 11.53 -14.28 19.01
N HIS A 49 10.39 -14.00 18.40
CA HIS A 49 9.09 -13.93 19.06
C HIS A 49 8.67 -15.32 19.59
N HIS A 50 9.01 -16.36 18.84
CA HIS A 50 8.79 -17.74 19.20
C HIS A 50 9.93 -18.61 18.69
N GLN A 51 10.31 -19.68 19.43
CA GLN A 51 11.26 -20.68 18.96
C GLN A 51 10.85 -22.06 19.44
N GLN A 52 11.08 -23.06 18.57
CA GLN A 52 10.81 -24.45 18.87
C GLN A 52 11.87 -25.35 18.24
N GLN A 53 12.32 -26.37 18.97
CA GLN A 53 13.25 -27.38 18.46
C GLN A 53 12.51 -28.69 18.21
N TYR A 54 12.81 -29.30 17.07
CA TYR A 54 12.32 -30.60 16.69
C TYR A 54 13.50 -31.56 16.57
N GLU A 55 13.33 -32.82 17.00
CA GLU A 55 14.33 -33.85 16.88
C GLU A 55 13.79 -34.99 16.00
N TYR A 56 14.60 -35.43 15.06
CA TYR A 56 14.26 -36.47 14.09
C TYR A 56 15.27 -37.60 14.11
N GLN A 57 14.80 -38.82 13.90
CA GLN A 57 15.61 -40.02 13.83
C GLN A 57 15.54 -40.67 12.44
N ASP A 58 15.26 -39.89 11.41
CA ASP A 58 15.17 -40.43 10.05
C ASP A 58 16.55 -40.80 9.50
N PRO A 59 16.61 -41.85 8.66
CA PRO A 59 17.85 -42.18 7.95
C PRO A 59 18.37 -41.02 7.11
N ALA A 60 19.66 -40.74 7.12
CA ALA A 60 20.30 -39.58 6.50
C ALA A 60 19.98 -39.41 5.01
N LEU A 61 19.70 -40.47 4.29
CA LEU A 61 19.37 -40.40 2.85
C LEU A 61 17.89 -40.17 2.57
N ARG A 62 17.03 -40.32 3.58
CA ARG A 62 15.58 -40.16 3.41
C ARG A 62 15.19 -38.71 3.41
N ARG A 63 14.43 -38.27 2.38
CA ARG A 63 13.76 -36.99 2.32
C ARG A 63 12.34 -37.14 2.84
N VAL A 64 11.96 -36.37 3.84
CA VAL A 64 10.65 -36.43 4.49
C VAL A 64 9.99 -35.04 4.43
N VAL A 65 8.69 -35.01 4.12
CA VAL A 65 7.88 -33.77 4.27
C VAL A 65 7.54 -33.64 5.74
N ARG A 66 7.77 -32.43 6.27
CA ARG A 66 7.38 -32.04 7.63
C ARG A 66 6.36 -30.91 7.55
N HIS A 67 5.32 -31.04 8.35
CA HIS A 67 4.23 -30.08 8.47
C HIS A 67 4.45 -29.27 9.76
N PHE A 68 4.41 -27.96 9.64
CA PHE A 68 4.57 -27.05 10.77
C PHE A 68 3.35 -26.14 10.87
N ASP A 69 2.71 -26.15 12.05
CA ASP A 69 1.59 -25.31 12.37
C ASP A 69 2.07 -24.14 13.23
N PHE A 70 1.58 -22.92 12.89
CA PHE A 70 1.93 -21.71 13.61
C PHE A 70 0.67 -21.00 14.14
N PRO A 71 -0.01 -21.60 15.14
CA PRO A 71 -1.22 -21.02 15.72
C PRO A 71 -0.97 -19.67 16.39
N GLN A 72 0.27 -19.42 16.82
CA GLN A 72 0.69 -18.16 17.42
C GLN A 72 0.75 -16.98 16.44
N LEU A 73 0.73 -17.25 15.12
CA LEU A 73 0.63 -16.23 14.09
C LEU A 73 -0.84 -15.89 13.81
N ASP A 74 -1.56 -15.44 14.83
CA ASP A 74 -2.98 -15.10 14.77
C ASP A 74 -3.23 -13.63 14.42
N GLN A 75 -2.27 -12.75 14.68
CA GLN A 75 -2.37 -11.32 14.42
C GLN A 75 -1.94 -10.94 12.99
N PRO A 76 -2.57 -9.89 12.40
CA PRO A 76 -2.08 -9.32 11.15
C PRO A 76 -0.66 -8.78 11.28
N GLY A 77 0.20 -9.08 10.31
CA GLY A 77 1.59 -8.65 10.32
C GLY A 77 2.45 -9.38 9.28
N VAL A 78 3.75 -9.15 9.34
CA VAL A 78 4.74 -9.86 8.53
C VAL A 78 5.71 -10.56 9.46
N TYR A 79 5.89 -11.83 9.22
CA TYR A 79 6.73 -12.71 10.02
C TYR A 79 7.77 -13.38 9.14
N VAL A 80 9.00 -13.51 9.67
CA VAL A 80 10.04 -14.33 9.07
C VAL A 80 10.17 -15.59 9.89
N VAL A 81 9.94 -16.74 9.26
CA VAL A 81 10.16 -18.05 9.88
C VAL A 81 11.48 -18.58 9.38
N ASP A 82 12.42 -18.82 10.29
CA ASP A 82 13.76 -19.31 10.00
C ASP A 82 13.92 -20.75 10.51
N PHE A 83 14.16 -21.67 9.59
CA PHE A 83 14.38 -23.10 9.84
C PHE A 83 15.87 -23.37 9.81
N ILE A 84 16.46 -23.68 10.95
CA ILE A 84 17.91 -23.84 11.13
C ILE A 84 18.23 -25.30 11.45
N GLY A 85 19.01 -25.95 10.60
CA GLY A 85 19.47 -27.34 10.79
C GLY A 85 20.83 -27.55 10.15
N ASN A 86 21.72 -28.29 10.86
CA ASN A 86 23.09 -28.63 10.40
C ASN A 86 23.88 -27.38 9.92
N GLY A 87 23.75 -26.23 10.63
CA GLY A 87 24.43 -24.98 10.29
C GLY A 87 23.92 -24.28 9.03
N ARG A 88 22.77 -24.71 8.49
CA ARG A 88 22.10 -24.07 7.35
C ARG A 88 20.76 -23.49 7.78
N SER A 89 20.38 -22.43 7.13
CA SER A 89 19.11 -21.74 7.35
C SER A 89 18.26 -21.75 6.06
N SER A 90 16.97 -21.95 6.23
CA SER A 90 15.96 -21.79 5.17
C SER A 90 14.84 -20.94 5.70
N ARG A 91 14.42 -19.91 4.96
CA ARG A 91 13.49 -18.88 5.43
C ARG A 91 12.22 -18.83 4.61
N VAL A 92 11.13 -18.49 5.30
CA VAL A 92 9.84 -18.20 4.71
C VAL A 92 9.33 -16.88 5.26
N VAL A 93 8.78 -16.03 4.41
CA VAL A 93 8.09 -14.81 4.83
C VAL A 93 6.58 -15.06 4.80
N VAL A 94 5.96 -14.97 5.96
CA VAL A 94 4.50 -15.07 6.13
C VAL A 94 3.93 -13.68 6.22
N ARG A 95 2.94 -13.39 5.37
CA ARG A 95 2.18 -12.12 5.41
C ARG A 95 0.74 -12.42 5.77
N LYS A 96 0.25 -11.79 6.82
CA LYS A 96 -1.11 -11.96 7.32
C LYS A 96 -1.80 -10.60 7.38
N GLY A 97 -2.95 -10.50 6.73
CA GLY A 97 -3.65 -9.23 6.54
C GLY A 97 -3.02 -8.35 5.46
N ARG A 98 -3.81 -7.46 4.92
CA ARG A 98 -3.37 -6.48 3.92
C ARG A 98 -4.26 -5.26 3.92
N LEU A 99 -3.65 -4.09 3.89
CA LEU A 99 -4.34 -2.83 3.61
C LEU A 99 -4.25 -2.51 2.12
N ARG A 100 -5.36 -2.01 1.58
CA ARG A 100 -5.48 -1.52 0.21
C ARG A 100 -6.03 -0.11 0.25
N TYR A 101 -6.10 0.56 -0.89
CA TYR A 101 -6.75 1.85 -0.97
C TYR A 101 -7.52 2.02 -2.27
N VAL A 102 -8.55 2.83 -2.23
CA VAL A 102 -9.13 3.51 -3.39
C VAL A 102 -8.82 4.99 -3.27
N MET A 103 -8.64 5.66 -4.43
CA MET A 103 -8.24 7.06 -4.47
C MET A 103 -9.08 7.81 -5.51
N ARG A 104 -9.49 9.02 -5.17
CA ARG A 104 -10.10 9.98 -6.09
C ARG A 104 -9.37 11.31 -6.03
N ASN A 105 -9.44 12.07 -7.11
CA ASN A 105 -8.96 13.45 -7.13
C ASN A 105 -10.00 14.39 -6.50
N SER A 106 -9.52 15.45 -5.86
CA SER A 106 -10.32 16.54 -5.35
C SER A 106 -9.60 17.87 -5.56
N THR A 107 -10.24 18.97 -5.26
CA THR A 107 -9.59 20.29 -5.28
C THR A 107 -8.50 20.45 -4.22
N ALA A 108 -8.54 19.64 -3.15
CA ALA A 108 -7.54 19.65 -2.08
C ALA A 108 -6.39 18.65 -2.31
N GLY A 109 -6.42 17.85 -3.40
CA GLY A 109 -5.44 16.82 -3.69
C GLY A 109 -6.04 15.43 -3.88
N HIS A 110 -5.26 14.41 -3.58
CA HIS A 110 -5.69 13.01 -3.59
C HIS A 110 -6.45 12.67 -2.31
N VAL A 111 -7.62 12.09 -2.43
CA VAL A 111 -8.46 11.61 -1.31
C VAL A 111 -8.44 10.10 -1.30
N PHE A 112 -7.91 9.51 -0.23
CA PHE A 112 -7.79 8.07 -0.04
C PHE A 112 -8.84 7.56 0.91
N THR A 113 -9.38 6.39 0.59
CA THR A 113 -10.09 5.51 1.51
C THR A 113 -9.28 4.23 1.65
N VAL A 114 -8.81 3.94 2.85
CA VAL A 114 -8.06 2.71 3.13
C VAL A 114 -9.05 1.59 3.41
N LEU A 115 -8.78 0.41 2.86
CA LEU A 115 -9.62 -0.78 2.96
C LEU A 115 -8.81 -1.92 3.57
N ASP A 116 -9.46 -2.77 4.34
CA ASP A 116 -8.92 -4.05 4.78
C ASP A 116 -8.99 -5.13 3.68
N GLU A 117 -8.63 -6.35 4.01
CA GLU A 117 -8.68 -7.51 3.10
C GLU A 117 -10.10 -7.89 2.68
N ASN A 118 -11.12 -7.54 3.49
CA ASN A 118 -12.54 -7.76 3.21
C ASN A 118 -13.18 -6.58 2.47
N HIS A 119 -12.35 -5.62 2.01
CA HIS A 119 -12.79 -4.38 1.35
C HIS A 119 -13.65 -3.47 2.23
N GLN A 120 -13.52 -3.59 3.56
CA GLN A 120 -14.19 -2.70 4.50
C GLN A 120 -13.31 -1.48 4.78
N PRO A 121 -13.89 -0.27 4.86
CA PRO A 121 -13.16 0.94 5.19
C PRO A 121 -12.55 0.89 6.59
N VAL A 122 -11.27 1.25 6.69
CA VAL A 122 -10.53 1.37 7.95
C VAL A 122 -10.42 2.86 8.30
N GLN A 123 -11.22 3.30 9.29
CA GLN A 123 -11.44 4.72 9.59
C GLN A 123 -10.22 5.44 10.20
N ASP A 124 -9.40 4.73 10.95
CA ASP A 124 -8.24 5.24 11.69
C ASP A 124 -6.90 4.85 11.05
N ALA A 125 -6.94 4.38 9.79
CA ALA A 125 -5.74 4.10 9.03
C ALA A 125 -4.93 5.37 8.77
N ARG A 126 -3.61 5.21 8.63
CA ARG A 126 -2.67 6.29 8.31
C ARG A 126 -1.98 6.01 7.00
N LEU A 127 -1.53 7.07 6.35
CA LEU A 127 -0.77 7.00 5.11
C LEU A 127 0.55 7.76 5.27
N TRP A 128 1.67 7.07 5.03
CA TRP A 128 2.97 7.70 4.92
C TRP A 128 3.37 7.84 3.44
N MET A 129 3.83 9.02 3.06
CA MET A 129 4.23 9.36 1.70
C MET A 129 5.32 10.43 1.72
N ALA A 130 6.41 10.20 1.01
CA ALA A 130 7.50 11.17 0.81
C ALA A 130 8.00 11.81 2.12
N GLY A 131 8.24 10.99 3.17
CA GLY A 131 8.77 11.43 4.45
C GLY A 131 7.72 12.02 5.41
N ARG A 132 6.45 12.06 5.03
CA ARG A 132 5.38 12.62 5.85
C ARG A 132 4.28 11.61 6.12
N GLU A 133 3.75 11.60 7.35
CA GLU A 133 2.55 10.86 7.72
C GLU A 133 1.30 11.74 7.62
N TYR A 134 0.25 11.19 7.01
CA TYR A 134 -1.05 11.80 6.86
C TYR A 134 -2.07 11.03 7.68
N GLN A 135 -2.83 11.77 8.48
CA GLN A 135 -3.87 11.25 9.35
C GLN A 135 -5.23 11.27 8.64
N PRO A 136 -6.16 10.38 9.02
CA PRO A 136 -7.53 10.45 8.53
C PRO A 136 -8.23 11.69 9.09
N ARG A 137 -9.18 12.20 8.33
CA ARG A 137 -10.15 13.22 8.77
C ARG A 137 -11.28 12.56 9.56
N GLU A 138 -12.22 13.35 10.06
CA GLU A 138 -13.41 12.86 10.78
C GLU A 138 -14.25 11.86 9.96
N ASP A 139 -14.24 12.00 8.62
CA ASP A 139 -14.91 11.10 7.68
C ASP A 139 -14.11 9.83 7.35
N GLY A 140 -12.96 9.61 7.99
CA GLY A 140 -12.05 8.48 7.74
C GLY A 140 -11.23 8.58 6.46
N HIS A 141 -11.39 9.65 5.68
CA HIS A 141 -10.60 9.87 4.47
C HIS A 141 -9.27 10.54 4.77
N ILE A 142 -8.23 10.12 4.04
CA ILE A 142 -6.90 10.75 4.12
C ILE A 142 -6.71 11.63 2.89
N VAL A 143 -6.32 12.88 3.09
CA VAL A 143 -6.08 13.83 1.98
C VAL A 143 -4.61 14.17 1.91
N THR A 144 -4.00 13.96 0.73
CA THR A 144 -2.63 14.35 0.44
C THR A 144 -2.60 15.38 -0.68
N PRO A 145 -1.73 16.40 -0.63
CA PRO A 145 -1.64 17.39 -1.69
C PRO A 145 -1.17 16.77 -3.00
N TYR A 146 -1.43 17.45 -4.10
CA TYR A 146 -0.75 17.18 -5.37
C TYR A 146 0.73 17.55 -5.24
N GLY A 147 1.60 16.92 -6.03
CA GLY A 147 3.02 17.21 -6.06
C GLY A 147 3.40 18.24 -7.11
N GLN A 148 4.64 18.69 -7.04
CA GLN A 148 5.24 19.49 -8.13
C GLN A 148 5.59 18.63 -9.35
N ARG A 149 5.80 17.33 -9.14
CA ARG A 149 6.14 16.35 -10.19
C ARG A 149 5.18 15.19 -10.14
N ALA A 150 4.76 14.73 -11.32
CA ALA A 150 4.03 13.48 -11.46
C ALA A 150 4.99 12.30 -11.44
N GLY A 151 4.53 11.15 -10.95
CA GLY A 151 5.33 9.93 -10.96
C GLY A 151 4.77 8.83 -10.07
N ARG A 152 5.39 7.66 -10.14
CA ARG A 152 5.09 6.55 -9.26
C ARG A 152 5.95 6.67 -8.00
N ILE A 153 5.31 6.69 -6.85
CA ILE A 153 5.98 6.79 -5.56
C ILE A 153 5.47 5.72 -4.59
N PRO A 154 6.34 5.18 -3.73
CA PRO A 154 5.92 4.27 -2.69
C PRO A 154 5.14 5.02 -1.62
N ILE A 155 4.08 4.37 -1.12
CA ILE A 155 3.32 4.80 0.05
C ILE A 155 3.19 3.65 1.03
N VAL A 156 3.10 3.95 2.31
CA VAL A 156 2.87 2.97 3.36
C VAL A 156 1.52 3.26 4.01
N LEU A 157 0.62 2.29 3.94
CA LEU A 157 -0.64 2.29 4.65
C LEU A 157 -0.43 1.59 5.98
N SER A 158 -0.96 2.11 7.08
CA SER A 158 -0.81 1.49 8.40
C SER A 158 -2.08 1.60 9.24
N HIS A 159 -2.35 0.55 10.03
CA HIS A 159 -3.41 0.48 11.01
C HIS A 159 -2.97 -0.48 12.13
N GLY A 160 -2.83 0.02 13.36
CA GLY A 160 -2.21 -0.74 14.44
C GLY A 160 -0.79 -1.18 14.07
N ASN A 161 -0.51 -2.48 14.21
CA ASN A 161 0.77 -3.09 13.84
C ASN A 161 0.84 -3.52 12.37
N LEU A 162 -0.28 -3.51 11.67
CA LEU A 162 -0.33 -3.86 10.25
C LEU A 162 0.13 -2.69 9.39
N ALA A 163 1.14 -2.93 8.54
CA ALA A 163 1.48 -2.01 7.46
C ALA A 163 1.50 -2.73 6.12
N SER A 164 1.18 -2.00 5.07
CA SER A 164 1.20 -2.47 3.69
C SER A 164 1.88 -1.45 2.80
N LEU A 165 2.84 -1.92 2.01
CA LEU A 165 3.49 -1.13 1.00
C LEU A 165 2.61 -1.10 -0.25
N ALA A 166 2.44 0.09 -0.81
CA ALA A 166 1.69 0.28 -2.05
C ALA A 166 2.41 1.31 -2.96
N GLN A 167 1.98 1.37 -4.21
CA GLN A 167 2.49 2.34 -5.18
C GLN A 167 1.38 3.32 -5.54
N LEU A 168 1.68 4.61 -5.45
CA LEU A 168 0.79 5.68 -5.85
C LEU A 168 1.25 6.27 -7.18
N GLN A 169 0.33 6.42 -8.13
CA GLN A 169 0.54 7.29 -9.28
C GLN A 169 0.25 8.73 -8.84
N HIS A 170 1.27 9.39 -8.29
CA HIS A 170 1.18 10.75 -7.81
C HIS A 170 1.03 11.73 -8.96
N ARG A 171 0.07 12.63 -8.88
CA ARG A 171 -0.16 13.65 -9.91
C ARG A 171 0.44 14.98 -9.49
N ARG A 172 0.93 15.74 -10.49
CA ARG A 172 1.23 17.17 -10.28
C ARG A 172 -0.07 17.97 -10.29
N GLU A 173 -0.03 19.14 -9.74
CA GLU A 173 -1.08 20.13 -9.87
C GLU A 173 -1.15 20.62 -11.32
N GLU A 174 -2.29 20.39 -11.98
CA GLU A 174 -2.47 20.74 -13.39
C GLU A 174 -3.86 21.35 -13.61
N TYR A 175 -3.85 22.60 -14.03
CA TYR A 175 -5.06 23.35 -14.36
C TYR A 175 -5.34 23.26 -15.86
N GLN A 176 -6.62 23.11 -16.20
CA GLN A 176 -7.10 23.11 -17.57
C GLN A 176 -8.27 24.06 -17.70
N LEU A 177 -8.12 25.11 -18.52
CA LEU A 177 -9.23 25.96 -18.94
C LEU A 177 -9.89 25.33 -20.16
N ARG A 178 -11.20 25.16 -20.10
CA ARG A 178 -12.03 24.69 -21.22
C ARG A 178 -13.13 25.71 -21.47
N ALA A 179 -13.56 25.84 -22.72
CA ALA A 179 -14.70 26.70 -23.06
C ALA A 179 -15.64 25.93 -23.99
N GLY A 180 -16.89 25.86 -23.60
CA GLY A 180 -17.98 25.49 -24.51
C GLY A 180 -18.44 26.74 -25.26
N ILE A 181 -18.47 26.67 -26.57
CA ILE A 181 -18.94 27.76 -27.43
C ILE A 181 -20.25 27.33 -28.09
N TYR A 182 -21.29 28.12 -27.95
CA TYR A 182 -22.57 27.91 -28.58
C TYR A 182 -22.96 29.13 -29.41
N VAL A 183 -23.38 28.88 -30.63
CA VAL A 183 -23.94 29.89 -31.53
C VAL A 183 -25.17 29.30 -32.22
N ASP A 184 -26.24 30.10 -32.29
CA ASP A 184 -27.42 29.69 -33.08
C ASP A 184 -27.08 29.72 -34.55
N ARG A 185 -27.23 28.56 -35.20
CA ARG A 185 -26.93 28.41 -36.64
C ARG A 185 -27.80 29.28 -37.53
N GLU A 186 -29.05 29.55 -37.15
CA GLU A 186 -29.98 30.38 -37.89
C GLU A 186 -29.60 31.86 -37.82
N SER A 187 -28.84 32.26 -36.80
CA SER A 187 -28.32 33.64 -36.66
C SER A 187 -27.04 33.88 -37.47
N LEU A 188 -26.43 32.84 -38.06
CA LEU A 188 -25.20 32.94 -38.86
C LEU A 188 -25.52 33.38 -40.33
N VAL A 189 -25.95 34.61 -40.49
CA VAL A 189 -26.25 35.21 -41.79
C VAL A 189 -25.13 36.20 -42.17
N SER A 190 -24.70 36.10 -43.46
CA SER A 190 -23.63 36.94 -44.00
C SER A 190 -23.95 38.43 -43.82
N GLY A 191 -23.01 39.19 -43.21
CA GLY A 191 -23.14 40.62 -42.97
C GLY A 191 -23.97 41.00 -41.74
N GLN A 192 -24.38 40.00 -40.91
CA GLN A 192 -25.12 40.25 -39.66
C GLN A 192 -24.29 39.82 -38.42
N ASN A 193 -24.62 40.42 -37.30
CA ASN A 193 -24.00 40.04 -35.99
C ASN A 193 -24.75 38.85 -35.40
N ALA A 194 -24.02 37.80 -35.06
CA ALA A 194 -24.55 36.66 -34.31
C ALA A 194 -24.12 36.72 -32.84
N GLN A 195 -25.02 36.32 -31.95
CA GLN A 195 -24.67 36.16 -30.53
C GLN A 195 -23.94 34.84 -30.31
N VAL A 196 -22.80 34.89 -29.62
CA VAL A 196 -22.02 33.74 -29.23
C VAL A 196 -22.05 33.59 -27.70
N LEU A 197 -22.53 32.46 -27.22
CA LEU A 197 -22.48 32.14 -25.81
C LEU A 197 -21.21 31.33 -25.53
N VAL A 198 -20.35 31.87 -24.66
CA VAL A 198 -19.15 31.17 -24.20
C VAL A 198 -19.32 30.74 -22.75
N ARG A 199 -19.14 29.48 -22.46
CA ARG A 199 -19.16 28.89 -21.09
C ARG A 199 -17.78 28.39 -20.71
N PRO A 200 -16.97 29.23 -20.06
CA PRO A 200 -15.67 28.81 -19.57
C PRO A 200 -15.83 27.90 -18.33
N GLY A 201 -14.94 26.93 -18.20
CA GLY A 201 -14.82 26.07 -17.03
C GLY A 201 -13.36 25.78 -16.74
N LEU A 202 -12.96 25.94 -15.48
CA LEU A 202 -11.61 25.63 -15.02
C LEU A 202 -11.63 24.31 -14.24
N PHE A 203 -10.63 23.49 -14.50
CA PHE A 203 -10.51 22.16 -13.89
C PHE A 203 -9.11 21.98 -13.32
N LEU A 204 -9.02 21.46 -12.08
CA LEU A 204 -7.80 21.00 -11.46
C LEU A 204 -7.78 19.47 -11.48
N ASN A 205 -6.86 18.87 -12.24
CA ASN A 205 -6.76 17.41 -12.40
C ASN A 205 -8.11 16.74 -12.75
N GLY A 206 -8.94 17.45 -13.56
CA GLY A 206 -10.26 16.97 -13.99
C GLY A 206 -11.41 17.29 -13.03
N VAL A 207 -11.13 17.92 -11.87
CA VAL A 207 -12.15 18.35 -10.90
C VAL A 207 -12.50 19.82 -11.16
N PRO A 208 -13.79 20.19 -11.29
CA PRO A 208 -14.17 21.58 -11.50
C PRO A 208 -13.75 22.48 -10.34
N VAL A 209 -13.21 23.64 -10.65
CA VAL A 209 -12.85 24.68 -9.68
C VAL A 209 -13.45 26.03 -10.12
N THR A 210 -13.56 26.95 -9.18
CA THR A 210 -14.08 28.30 -9.48
C THR A 210 -13.12 29.09 -10.37
N LEU A 211 -13.66 29.84 -11.32
CA LEU A 211 -12.89 30.77 -12.16
C LEU A 211 -12.27 31.93 -11.35
N SER A 212 -12.79 32.20 -10.14
CA SER A 212 -12.31 33.28 -9.28
C SER A 212 -10.86 33.11 -8.79
N ILE A 213 -10.28 31.93 -8.97
CA ILE A 213 -8.83 31.68 -8.66
C ILE A 213 -7.91 32.25 -9.74
N LEU A 214 -8.44 32.53 -10.94
CA LEU A 214 -7.68 33.21 -11.98
C LEU A 214 -7.55 34.71 -11.60
N LYS A 215 -6.33 35.20 -11.64
CA LYS A 215 -6.05 36.62 -11.48
C LYS A 215 -6.07 37.25 -12.85
N ASP A 216 -6.86 38.32 -12.99
CA ASP A 216 -6.96 39.16 -14.20
C ASP A 216 -7.10 38.32 -15.50
N PRO A 217 -8.17 37.53 -15.66
CA PRO A 217 -8.40 36.79 -16.89
C PRO A 217 -8.76 37.77 -18.01
N GLU A 218 -7.86 37.97 -18.93
CA GLU A 218 -8.11 38.69 -20.18
C GLU A 218 -8.76 37.80 -21.23
#